data_98ae23f4a89a193b6dceabfd85b136f9
#
_entry.id   98ae23f4a89a193b6dceabfd85b136f9
#
_cell.length_a   1.000
_cell.length_b   1.000
_cell.length_c   1.000
_cell.angle_alpha   90.00
_cell.angle_beta   90.00
_cell.angle_gamma   90.00
#
_symmetry.space_group_name_H-M   'P 1'
#
loop_
_entity.id
_entity.type
_entity.pdbx_description
1 polymer ?
#
loop_
_entity_poly.entity_id
_entity_poly.type
_entity_poly.pdbx_seq_one_letter_code
_entity_poly.pdbx_strand_id
1 'polypeptide(L)'
;MKANSTLLGLLATSTSILDNVSLFGSPGKRQEATPSPFGYKAGSPASVANLKDKIKHVVWVLLENRSFDNILGGVQRPGLDNPINNGDVCNPVNVANSAGATLCTRLKDFDSIANDPDHSITGNNFEFYGQFAPDNVAIQNGTITATNQGFVNKQLISYPTITPDLAAAQVMGYYSDKEVPTLIDVVDEFATFNYWFSCIPGPTNPNRACALSGTSDGHGSNDGNFSIANISVNSIFETASSKNISWLNYDGTNGAFPPDALFYTWTAANAKNNIVPIENFFQDALLGTLPQLSYLNPSCCGLNTNSMHPDGNVSFGQVFVKQIYDAVRQGPHWKDTLLLVTYDESGGFHDHVPSPLAVPPDSKTYTERAHDGESYTFHFDRLGGRMPTWLISAYTPKGHIEDMGTNPATGAVEAYSATSVLKTLGLLWDFADLTPRVSNSPSFDHLIGPQMRQDTPLVLTPPSPFPNDT
;
A
#
# COMPACT_ATOMS: atom_id res chain seq x y z
N MET A 1 10.14 -64.19 -31.20
CA MET A 1 10.38 -62.90 -31.85
C MET A 1 10.04 -61.81 -30.84
N LYS A 2 11.04 -61.13 -30.31
CA LYS A 2 10.89 -60.04 -29.35
C LYS A 2 10.76 -58.72 -30.10
N ALA A 3 9.72 -57.97 -29.86
CA ALA A 3 9.60 -56.61 -30.37
C ALA A 3 9.89 -55.67 -29.18
N ASN A 4 10.98 -54.93 -29.27
CA ASN A 4 11.32 -53.80 -28.42
C ASN A 4 10.55 -52.55 -28.92
N SER A 5 9.76 -51.96 -28.05
CA SER A 5 9.22 -50.60 -28.25
C SER A 5 9.97 -49.61 -27.37
N THR A 6 10.81 -48.82 -28.00
CA THR A 6 11.53 -47.71 -27.39
C THR A 6 10.59 -46.53 -27.30
N LEU A 7 10.25 -46.15 -26.07
CA LEU A 7 9.50 -44.91 -25.77
C LEU A 7 10.48 -43.72 -25.75
N LEU A 8 10.45 -42.89 -26.81
CA LEU A 8 11.14 -41.60 -26.82
C LEU A 8 10.31 -40.61 -25.94
N GLY A 9 10.87 -40.25 -24.80
CA GLY A 9 10.34 -39.15 -24.00
C GLY A 9 10.65 -37.82 -24.68
N LEU A 10 9.64 -37.11 -25.17
CA LEU A 10 9.74 -35.68 -25.47
C LEU A 10 9.81 -34.92 -24.17
N LEU A 11 10.98 -34.43 -23.80
CA LEU A 11 11.13 -33.33 -22.86
C LEU A 11 10.67 -32.05 -23.57
N ALA A 12 9.45 -31.61 -23.28
CA ALA A 12 9.00 -30.27 -23.60
C ALA A 12 9.74 -29.29 -22.70
N THR A 13 10.76 -28.62 -23.23
CA THR A 13 11.32 -27.41 -22.61
C THR A 13 10.29 -26.31 -22.75
N SER A 14 9.54 -26.06 -21.70
CA SER A 14 8.76 -24.84 -21.55
C SER A 14 9.74 -23.68 -21.37
N THR A 15 10.17 -23.07 -22.46
CA THR A 15 10.75 -21.73 -22.47
C THR A 15 9.62 -20.80 -22.03
N SER A 16 9.77 -20.20 -20.84
CA SER A 16 8.85 -19.20 -20.32
C SER A 16 8.81 -18.00 -21.27
N ILE A 17 7.64 -17.74 -21.84
CA ILE A 17 7.34 -16.56 -22.68
C ILE A 17 7.21 -15.28 -21.81
N LEU A 18 7.70 -15.30 -20.57
CA LEU A 18 7.59 -14.18 -19.63
C LEU A 18 8.74 -13.16 -19.69
N ASP A 19 9.69 -13.30 -20.63
CA ASP A 19 10.93 -12.51 -20.60
C ASP A 19 10.85 -11.08 -21.18
N ASN A 20 9.67 -10.57 -21.61
CA ASN A 20 9.59 -9.26 -22.25
C ASN A 20 8.32 -8.44 -21.96
N VAL A 21 7.67 -8.60 -20.82
CA VAL A 21 6.50 -7.77 -20.47
C VAL A 21 6.91 -6.73 -19.45
N SER A 22 6.77 -5.45 -19.81
CA SER A 22 6.81 -4.35 -18.85
C SER A 22 5.63 -4.49 -17.89
N LEU A 23 5.88 -4.49 -16.58
CA LEU A 23 4.85 -4.55 -15.53
C LEU A 23 3.80 -3.43 -15.64
N PHE A 24 4.12 -2.35 -16.34
CA PHE A 24 3.26 -1.16 -16.50
C PHE A 24 2.74 -0.94 -17.93
N GLY A 25 2.78 -1.95 -18.81
CA GLY A 25 2.18 -1.84 -20.15
C GLY A 25 2.84 -0.85 -21.12
N SER A 26 3.97 -0.25 -20.76
CA SER A 26 4.74 0.62 -21.67
C SER A 26 5.97 -0.12 -22.21
N PRO A 27 6.27 -0.07 -23.53
CA PRO A 27 7.48 -0.61 -24.08
C PRO A 27 8.66 0.29 -23.72
N GLY A 28 9.27 0.09 -22.56
CA GLY A 28 10.42 0.89 -22.17
C GLY A 28 11.06 0.38 -20.87
N LYS A 29 12.32 0.02 -20.96
CA LYS A 29 13.26 -0.40 -19.91
C LYS A 29 12.72 -1.46 -18.95
N ARG A 30 13.34 -2.63 -18.96
CA ARG A 30 13.21 -3.63 -17.90
C ARG A 30 13.49 -2.92 -16.56
N GLN A 31 12.51 -2.88 -15.68
CA GLN A 31 12.78 -2.38 -14.34
C GLN A 31 13.61 -3.44 -13.62
N GLU A 32 14.73 -3.02 -13.06
CA GLU A 32 15.60 -3.87 -12.27
C GLU A 32 15.22 -3.71 -10.80
N ALA A 33 15.45 -4.77 -10.01
CA ALA A 33 15.30 -4.67 -8.56
C ALA A 33 16.34 -3.70 -8.02
N THR A 34 15.94 -2.91 -7.01
CA THR A 34 16.88 -2.02 -6.32
C THR A 34 18.01 -2.84 -5.68
N PRO A 35 19.28 -2.51 -5.94
CA PRO A 35 20.38 -3.18 -5.26
C PRO A 35 20.28 -2.98 -3.74
N SER A 36 20.37 -4.08 -2.99
CA SER A 36 20.36 -3.99 -1.52
C SER A 36 21.49 -3.08 -1.01
N PRO A 37 21.19 -2.11 -0.14
CA PRO A 37 22.20 -1.23 0.44
C PRO A 37 23.20 -1.95 1.34
N PHE A 38 22.89 -3.18 1.75
CA PHE A 38 23.72 -4.01 2.64
C PHE A 38 24.28 -5.26 1.94
N GLY A 39 24.04 -5.42 0.63
CA GLY A 39 24.51 -6.57 -0.14
C GLY A 39 23.73 -7.87 0.12
N TYR A 40 22.62 -7.83 0.84
CA TYR A 40 21.75 -9.00 1.03
C TYR A 40 20.87 -9.20 -0.22
N LYS A 41 20.63 -10.46 -0.56
CA LYS A 41 19.58 -10.84 -1.50
C LYS A 41 18.29 -11.11 -0.71
N ALA A 42 17.18 -10.53 -1.14
CA ALA A 42 15.87 -10.75 -0.53
C ALA A 42 15.56 -12.24 -0.37
N GLY A 43 15.09 -12.65 0.80
CA GLY A 43 14.77 -14.04 1.15
C GLY A 43 15.96 -14.98 1.23
N SER A 44 17.21 -14.51 1.09
CA SER A 44 18.38 -15.38 1.26
C SER A 44 18.52 -15.81 2.73
N PRO A 45 19.13 -17.00 3.01
CA PRO A 45 19.35 -17.45 4.39
C PRO A 45 20.07 -16.39 5.26
N ALA A 46 21.01 -15.63 4.68
CA ALA A 46 21.75 -14.60 5.40
C ALA A 46 20.84 -13.39 5.72
N SER A 47 20.02 -12.93 4.77
CA SER A 47 19.08 -11.84 4.99
C SER A 47 18.02 -12.20 6.02
N VAL A 48 17.41 -13.40 5.89
CA VAL A 48 16.39 -13.90 6.82
C VAL A 48 16.96 -14.11 8.22
N ALA A 49 18.16 -14.67 8.35
CA ALA A 49 18.83 -14.81 9.64
C ALA A 49 19.10 -13.45 10.29
N ASN A 50 19.54 -12.45 9.51
CA ASN A 50 19.74 -11.10 10.00
C ASN A 50 18.41 -10.45 10.43
N LEU A 51 17.34 -10.55 9.61
CA LEU A 51 16.01 -10.08 9.96
C LEU A 51 15.56 -10.65 11.33
N LYS A 52 15.64 -11.99 11.50
CA LYS A 52 15.27 -12.67 12.74
C LYS A 52 16.14 -12.29 13.94
N ASP A 53 17.41 -12.00 13.72
CA ASP A 53 18.33 -11.55 14.78
C ASP A 53 17.97 -10.14 15.25
N LYS A 54 17.68 -9.23 14.32
CA LYS A 54 17.50 -7.81 14.61
C LYS A 54 16.07 -7.43 15.00
N ILE A 55 15.05 -8.05 14.42
CA ILE A 55 13.66 -7.64 14.59
C ILE A 55 12.92 -8.64 15.49
N LYS A 56 12.33 -8.12 16.57
CA LYS A 56 11.53 -8.88 17.54
C LYS A 56 10.10 -8.36 17.62
N HIS A 57 9.92 -7.06 17.31
CA HIS A 57 8.64 -6.37 17.33
C HIS A 57 8.38 -5.74 15.97
N VAL A 58 7.18 -5.91 15.46
CA VAL A 58 6.69 -5.24 14.26
C VAL A 58 5.52 -4.36 14.66
N VAL A 59 5.62 -3.07 14.35
CA VAL A 59 4.54 -2.09 14.49
C VAL A 59 4.07 -1.76 13.08
N TRP A 60 2.81 -2.04 12.78
CA TRP A 60 2.22 -1.80 11.47
C TRP A 60 1.08 -0.81 11.56
N VAL A 61 1.27 0.36 10.94
CA VAL A 61 0.30 1.45 10.86
C VAL A 61 -0.27 1.46 9.45
N LEU A 62 -1.58 1.39 9.34
CA LEU A 62 -2.30 1.48 8.07
C LEU A 62 -3.14 2.77 8.08
N LEU A 63 -2.63 3.80 7.39
CA LEU A 63 -3.32 5.07 7.14
C LEU A 63 -4.33 4.89 5.99
N GLU A 64 -4.93 5.98 5.47
CA GLU A 64 -6.11 5.85 4.64
C GLU A 64 -6.13 6.82 3.45
N ASN A 65 -6.51 6.29 2.27
CA ASN A 65 -6.97 7.04 1.08
C ASN A 65 -6.00 8.11 0.56
N ARG A 66 -4.70 7.79 0.32
CA ARG A 66 -3.75 8.75 -0.29
C ARG A 66 -2.82 8.08 -1.28
N SER A 67 -2.72 8.65 -2.48
CA SER A 67 -1.73 8.20 -3.46
C SER A 67 -0.32 8.67 -3.10
N PHE A 68 0.67 7.99 -3.67
CA PHE A 68 2.07 8.39 -3.54
C PHE A 68 2.29 9.82 -4.03
N ASP A 69 1.77 10.17 -5.21
CA ASP A 69 1.90 11.52 -5.76
C ASP A 69 1.18 12.56 -4.91
N ASN A 70 0.04 12.24 -4.32
CA ASN A 70 -0.67 13.20 -3.46
C ASN A 70 0.18 13.62 -2.24
N ILE A 71 0.82 12.66 -1.57
CA ILE A 71 1.61 12.94 -0.35
C ILE A 71 3.03 13.40 -0.69
N LEU A 72 3.70 12.78 -1.65
CA LEU A 72 5.11 12.98 -1.93
C LEU A 72 5.40 13.67 -3.28
N GLY A 73 4.36 14.08 -4.02
CA GLY A 73 4.50 14.61 -5.37
C GLY A 73 5.32 15.89 -5.49
N GLY A 74 5.36 16.73 -4.46
CA GLY A 74 6.15 17.96 -4.38
C GLY A 74 7.44 17.84 -3.58
N VAL A 75 7.80 16.64 -3.13
CA VAL A 75 9.00 16.38 -2.33
C VAL A 75 10.21 16.21 -3.23
N GLN A 76 11.12 17.19 -3.20
CA GLN A 76 12.28 17.20 -4.09
C GLN A 76 13.46 16.45 -3.47
N ARG A 77 13.49 15.12 -3.66
CA ARG A 77 14.61 14.26 -3.25
C ARG A 77 15.07 13.42 -4.44
N PRO A 78 16.40 13.25 -4.63
CA PRO A 78 16.93 12.38 -5.68
C PRO A 78 16.43 10.94 -5.53
N GLY A 79 15.96 10.37 -6.64
CA GLY A 79 15.46 8.99 -6.68
C GLY A 79 13.97 8.84 -6.43
N LEU A 80 13.26 9.84 -5.86
CA LEU A 80 11.80 9.80 -5.80
C LEU A 80 11.19 9.91 -7.20
N ASP A 81 10.33 8.96 -7.53
CA ASP A 81 9.55 8.94 -8.76
C ASP A 81 8.21 9.66 -8.56
N ASN A 82 8.23 10.98 -8.74
CA ASN A 82 7.12 11.88 -8.44
C ASN A 82 7.05 13.06 -9.42
N PRO A 83 5.92 13.81 -9.49
CA PRO A 83 5.72 14.91 -10.44
C PRO A 83 6.77 16.01 -10.38
N ILE A 84 7.24 16.42 -9.19
CA ILE A 84 8.23 17.50 -9.09
C ILE A 84 9.57 17.15 -9.74
N ASN A 85 9.94 15.85 -9.76
CA ASN A 85 11.16 15.37 -10.38
C ASN A 85 10.97 15.02 -11.86
N ASN A 86 9.77 14.57 -12.26
CA ASN A 86 9.49 14.02 -13.59
C ASN A 86 8.69 14.97 -14.51
N GLY A 87 8.18 16.07 -13.98
CA GLY A 87 7.33 17.03 -14.68
C GLY A 87 5.84 16.82 -14.42
N ASP A 88 5.11 17.92 -14.56
CA ASP A 88 3.66 17.94 -14.34
C ASP A 88 2.92 17.04 -15.32
N VAL A 89 1.89 16.35 -14.81
CA VAL A 89 0.94 15.56 -15.60
C VAL A 89 -0.37 16.31 -15.69
N CYS A 90 -1.00 16.30 -16.87
CA CYS A 90 -2.25 17.03 -17.11
C CYS A 90 -3.38 16.05 -17.47
N ASN A 91 -4.54 16.25 -16.87
CA ASN A 91 -5.75 15.48 -17.14
C ASN A 91 -6.78 16.32 -17.92
N PRO A 92 -7.44 15.76 -18.95
CA PRO A 92 -8.54 16.43 -19.62
C PRO A 92 -9.76 16.52 -18.69
N VAL A 93 -10.51 17.60 -18.82
CA VAL A 93 -11.81 17.75 -18.14
C VAL A 93 -12.82 16.68 -18.60
N ASN A 94 -12.65 16.18 -19.83
CA ASN A 94 -13.44 15.09 -20.40
C ASN A 94 -12.52 14.18 -21.22
N VAL A 95 -12.35 12.95 -20.81
CA VAL A 95 -11.49 11.96 -21.50
C VAL A 95 -11.95 11.64 -22.94
N ALA A 96 -13.25 11.78 -23.23
CA ALA A 96 -13.77 11.61 -24.57
C ALA A 96 -13.43 12.79 -25.52
N ASN A 97 -12.94 13.90 -24.98
CA ASN A 97 -12.50 15.08 -25.72
C ASN A 97 -11.12 15.54 -25.26
N SER A 98 -10.09 14.79 -25.62
CA SER A 98 -8.70 15.06 -25.24
C SER A 98 -8.14 16.38 -25.82
N ALA A 99 -8.79 16.97 -26.83
CA ALA A 99 -8.45 18.29 -27.36
C ALA A 99 -9.09 19.45 -26.56
N GLY A 100 -9.89 19.14 -25.54
CA GLY A 100 -10.53 20.12 -24.66
C GLY A 100 -9.60 20.70 -23.61
N ALA A 101 -10.18 21.36 -22.61
CA ALA A 101 -9.45 21.91 -21.46
C ALA A 101 -8.74 20.78 -20.67
N THR A 102 -7.49 21.03 -20.27
CA THR A 102 -6.71 20.16 -19.41
C THR A 102 -6.30 20.90 -18.14
N LEU A 103 -6.17 20.16 -17.04
CA LEU A 103 -5.75 20.67 -15.73
C LEU A 103 -4.61 19.78 -15.21
N CYS A 104 -3.55 20.42 -14.72
CA CYS A 104 -2.31 19.74 -14.38
C CYS A 104 -2.12 19.59 -12.87
N THR A 105 -1.21 18.70 -12.50
CA THR A 105 -0.73 18.53 -11.12
C THR A 105 -0.21 19.86 -10.58
N ARG A 106 -0.41 20.11 -9.29
CA ARG A 106 -0.03 21.36 -8.65
C ARG A 106 0.15 21.20 -7.15
N LEU A 107 0.90 22.12 -6.56
CA LEU A 107 0.99 22.20 -5.10
C LEU A 107 -0.39 22.40 -4.47
N LYS A 108 -0.63 21.71 -3.38
CA LYS A 108 -1.84 21.71 -2.58
C LYS A 108 -1.56 22.44 -1.27
N ASP A 109 -2.42 23.35 -0.91
CA ASP A 109 -2.25 24.23 0.24
C ASP A 109 -3.37 24.10 1.28
N PHE A 110 -4.22 23.08 1.17
CA PHE A 110 -5.29 22.78 2.13
C PHE A 110 -5.18 21.39 2.73
N ASP A 111 -5.51 21.29 4.01
CA ASP A 111 -5.29 20.11 4.86
C ASP A 111 -6.29 18.99 4.58
N SER A 112 -7.52 19.32 4.22
CA SER A 112 -8.60 18.37 3.94
C SER A 112 -9.38 18.75 2.67
N ILE A 113 -10.17 17.81 2.14
CA ILE A 113 -11.11 18.07 1.05
C ILE A 113 -12.50 17.54 1.41
N ALA A 114 -13.54 18.26 0.94
CA ALA A 114 -14.93 17.90 1.25
C ALA A 114 -15.50 16.79 0.36
N ASN A 115 -14.93 16.57 -0.82
CA ASN A 115 -15.41 15.63 -1.81
C ASN A 115 -14.43 14.47 -1.92
N ASP A 116 -14.72 13.38 -1.23
CA ASP A 116 -13.92 12.17 -1.28
C ASP A 116 -13.87 11.60 -2.70
N PRO A 117 -12.69 11.48 -3.35
CA PRO A 117 -12.63 11.00 -4.71
C PRO A 117 -13.11 9.55 -4.82
N ASP A 118 -13.66 9.19 -5.98
CA ASP A 118 -14.13 7.84 -6.22
C ASP A 118 -12.94 6.86 -6.29
N HIS A 119 -12.92 5.91 -5.40
CA HIS A 119 -11.92 4.85 -5.33
C HIS A 119 -12.55 3.45 -5.38
N SER A 120 -13.74 3.34 -5.99
CA SER A 120 -14.33 2.06 -6.39
C SER A 120 -13.48 1.36 -7.47
N ILE A 121 -13.69 0.07 -7.71
CA ILE A 121 -12.92 -0.67 -8.72
C ILE A 121 -13.11 -0.05 -10.11
N THR A 122 -14.36 0.24 -10.48
CA THR A 122 -14.65 0.88 -11.77
C THR A 122 -14.18 2.34 -11.82
N GLY A 123 -14.16 3.04 -10.68
CA GLY A 123 -13.60 4.38 -10.53
C GLY A 123 -12.12 4.40 -10.82
N ASN A 124 -11.34 3.59 -10.13
CA ASN A 124 -9.89 3.45 -10.36
C ASN A 124 -9.57 3.02 -11.81
N ASN A 125 -10.35 2.11 -12.38
CA ASN A 125 -10.21 1.72 -13.78
C ASN A 125 -10.35 2.92 -14.72
N PHE A 126 -11.36 3.76 -14.50
CA PHE A 126 -11.59 4.94 -15.31
C PHE A 126 -10.47 5.99 -15.13
N GLU A 127 -9.99 6.16 -13.92
CA GLU A 127 -8.91 7.10 -13.58
C GLU A 127 -7.62 6.77 -14.32
N PHE A 128 -7.19 5.52 -14.28
CA PHE A 128 -5.94 5.08 -14.91
C PHE A 128 -6.08 4.82 -16.42
N TYR A 129 -7.22 4.31 -16.89
CA TYR A 129 -7.37 3.82 -18.28
C TYR A 129 -8.40 4.58 -19.11
N GLY A 130 -9.20 5.47 -18.52
CA GLY A 130 -10.33 6.12 -19.20
C GLY A 130 -11.50 5.16 -19.53
N GLN A 131 -11.51 3.98 -18.92
CA GLN A 131 -12.49 2.90 -19.15
C GLN A 131 -12.87 2.26 -17.82
N PHE A 132 -14.16 1.92 -17.62
CA PHE A 132 -14.63 1.27 -16.39
C PHE A 132 -14.16 -0.18 -16.23
N ALA A 133 -13.84 -0.87 -17.33
CA ALA A 133 -13.36 -2.26 -17.31
C ALA A 133 -12.30 -2.48 -18.42
N PRO A 134 -11.06 -2.03 -18.21
CA PRO A 134 -9.99 -2.29 -19.16
C PRO A 134 -9.66 -3.79 -19.19
N ASP A 135 -9.45 -4.33 -20.39
CA ASP A 135 -9.06 -5.73 -20.58
C ASP A 135 -7.60 -5.97 -20.16
N ASN A 136 -7.40 -6.74 -19.09
CA ASN A 136 -6.07 -7.03 -18.54
C ASN A 136 -5.19 -7.83 -19.50
N VAL A 137 -5.77 -8.65 -20.41
CA VAL A 137 -5.00 -9.32 -21.48
C VAL A 137 -4.50 -8.30 -22.49
N ALA A 138 -5.32 -7.30 -22.82
CA ALA A 138 -4.94 -6.22 -23.72
C ALA A 138 -3.90 -5.28 -23.07
N ILE A 139 -3.96 -5.07 -21.74
CA ILE A 139 -2.92 -4.36 -20.98
C ILE A 139 -1.61 -5.15 -21.02
N GLN A 140 -1.65 -6.45 -20.74
CA GLN A 140 -0.46 -7.31 -20.72
C GLN A 140 0.27 -7.33 -22.06
N ASN A 141 -0.46 -7.35 -23.17
CA ASN A 141 0.15 -7.38 -24.51
C ASN A 141 0.44 -5.98 -25.09
N GLY A 142 0.19 -4.90 -24.33
CA GLY A 142 0.45 -3.52 -24.72
C GLY A 142 -0.55 -2.91 -25.71
N THR A 143 -1.68 -3.58 -25.98
CA THR A 143 -2.75 -3.04 -26.83
C THR A 143 -3.55 -1.94 -26.11
N ILE A 144 -3.73 -2.05 -24.80
CA ILE A 144 -4.25 -1.01 -23.91
C ILE A 144 -3.09 -0.49 -23.05
N THR A 145 -2.88 0.83 -23.08
CA THR A 145 -1.91 1.52 -22.22
C THR A 145 -2.65 2.43 -21.27
N ALA A 146 -2.24 2.45 -20.02
CA ALA A 146 -2.76 3.41 -19.06
C ALA A 146 -2.42 4.85 -19.50
N THR A 147 -3.39 5.72 -19.41
CA THR A 147 -3.23 7.15 -19.72
C THR A 147 -3.01 7.99 -18.48
N ASN A 148 -3.50 7.53 -17.32
CA ASN A 148 -3.53 8.24 -16.04
C ASN A 148 -4.22 9.63 -16.16
N GLN A 149 -5.21 9.73 -17.05
CA GLN A 149 -5.86 11.00 -17.42
C GLN A 149 -7.34 11.05 -17.03
N GLY A 150 -7.84 10.08 -16.30
CA GLY A 150 -9.27 10.02 -15.94
C GLY A 150 -9.64 10.70 -14.64
N PHE A 151 -8.70 11.10 -13.79
CA PHE A 151 -8.96 11.57 -12.42
C PHE A 151 -9.86 12.81 -12.34
N VAL A 152 -9.54 13.88 -13.08
CA VAL A 152 -10.38 15.10 -13.10
C VAL A 152 -11.77 14.81 -13.63
N ASN A 153 -11.86 14.03 -14.73
CA ASN A 153 -13.14 13.69 -15.32
C ASN A 153 -13.98 12.79 -14.38
N LYS A 154 -13.34 11.85 -13.69
CA LYS A 154 -14.04 10.98 -12.73
C LYS A 154 -14.58 11.76 -11.54
N GLN A 155 -13.81 12.72 -11.01
CA GLN A 155 -14.25 13.59 -9.93
C GLN A 155 -15.47 14.43 -10.34
N LEU A 156 -15.49 14.94 -11.57
CA LEU A 156 -16.66 15.67 -12.12
C LEU A 156 -17.88 14.77 -12.35
N ILE A 157 -17.67 13.49 -12.69
CA ILE A 157 -18.74 12.51 -12.80
C ILE A 157 -19.35 12.24 -11.42
N SER A 158 -18.51 12.06 -10.40
CA SER A 158 -18.94 11.78 -9.02
C SER A 158 -19.60 13.01 -8.37
N TYR A 159 -19.11 14.21 -8.67
CA TYR A 159 -19.58 15.47 -8.09
C TYR A 159 -19.92 16.50 -9.20
N PRO A 160 -21.04 16.35 -9.89
CA PRO A 160 -21.35 17.14 -11.10
C PRO A 160 -21.62 18.63 -10.83
N THR A 161 -21.67 19.04 -9.57
CA THR A 161 -21.92 20.45 -9.19
C THR A 161 -20.64 21.25 -8.92
N ILE A 162 -19.46 20.60 -8.83
CA ILE A 162 -18.20 21.30 -8.62
C ILE A 162 -17.62 21.80 -9.95
N THR A 163 -16.75 22.81 -9.87
CA THR A 163 -16.05 23.32 -11.07
C THR A 163 -14.89 22.41 -11.46
N PRO A 164 -14.45 22.40 -12.74
CA PRO A 164 -13.27 21.67 -13.15
C PRO A 164 -12.00 22.04 -12.36
N ASP A 165 -11.82 23.33 -12.04
CA ASP A 165 -10.67 23.79 -11.23
C ASP A 165 -10.71 23.22 -9.80
N LEU A 166 -11.89 23.16 -9.18
CA LEU A 166 -12.03 22.54 -7.85
C LEU A 166 -11.80 21.03 -7.91
N ALA A 167 -12.36 20.34 -8.92
CA ALA A 167 -12.09 18.92 -9.12
C ALA A 167 -10.58 18.65 -9.23
N ALA A 168 -9.86 19.40 -10.07
CA ALA A 168 -8.42 19.26 -10.21
C ALA A 168 -7.66 19.62 -8.93
N ALA A 169 -8.09 20.67 -8.20
CA ALA A 169 -7.49 21.01 -6.91
C ALA A 169 -7.60 19.86 -5.90
N GLN A 170 -8.71 19.14 -5.93
CA GLN A 170 -8.93 17.99 -5.05
C GLN A 170 -8.07 16.79 -5.42
N VAL A 171 -8.12 16.33 -6.69
CA VAL A 171 -7.53 15.06 -7.09
C VAL A 171 -6.12 15.14 -7.68
N MET A 172 -5.71 16.29 -8.26
CA MET A 172 -4.40 16.50 -8.88
C MET A 172 -3.41 17.24 -7.97
N GLY A 173 -3.83 17.57 -6.75
CA GLY A 173 -3.01 18.31 -5.79
C GLY A 173 -2.00 17.41 -5.10
N TYR A 174 -0.76 17.92 -4.89
CA TYR A 174 0.29 17.25 -4.13
C TYR A 174 0.91 18.18 -3.09
N TYR A 175 1.45 17.60 -2.01
CA TYR A 175 2.12 18.33 -0.93
C TYR A 175 3.62 18.44 -1.17
N SER A 176 4.24 19.46 -0.57
CA SER A 176 5.68 19.67 -0.55
C SER A 176 6.25 19.52 0.87
N ASP A 177 7.55 19.74 0.98
CA ASP A 177 8.28 19.71 2.27
C ASP A 177 7.65 20.61 3.35
N LYS A 178 6.92 21.65 2.94
CA LYS A 178 6.31 22.60 3.90
C LYS A 178 5.05 22.05 4.55
N GLU A 179 4.23 21.35 3.77
CA GLU A 179 2.94 20.85 4.23
C GLU A 179 3.09 19.51 4.97
N VAL A 180 4.13 18.71 4.62
CA VAL A 180 4.32 17.37 5.22
C VAL A 180 5.68 17.18 5.91
N PRO A 181 6.15 18.11 6.76
CA PRO A 181 7.49 18.08 7.34
C PRO A 181 7.78 16.83 8.18
N THR A 182 6.79 16.29 8.88
CA THR A 182 6.94 15.03 9.64
C THR A 182 7.28 13.86 8.72
N LEU A 183 6.60 13.76 7.58
CA LEU A 183 6.83 12.68 6.61
C LEU A 183 8.16 12.87 5.86
N ILE A 184 8.60 14.13 5.70
CA ILE A 184 9.91 14.44 5.13
C ILE A 184 11.04 13.93 6.01
N ASP A 185 10.96 14.11 7.32
CA ASP A 185 11.95 13.51 8.24
C ASP A 185 12.03 11.99 8.04
N VAL A 186 10.88 11.33 7.81
CA VAL A 186 10.85 9.89 7.55
C VAL A 186 11.52 9.54 6.22
N VAL A 187 11.26 10.32 5.16
CA VAL A 187 11.93 10.16 3.85
C VAL A 187 13.44 10.34 3.96
N ASP A 188 13.88 11.38 4.68
CA ASP A 188 15.30 11.73 4.79
C ASP A 188 16.08 10.75 5.69
N GLU A 189 15.40 10.10 6.65
CA GLU A 189 16.06 9.30 7.66
C GLU A 189 15.90 7.78 7.52
N PHE A 190 14.94 7.31 6.71
CA PHE A 190 14.62 5.89 6.63
C PHE A 190 14.44 5.44 5.17
N ALA A 191 13.85 4.24 4.95
CA ALA A 191 13.60 3.74 3.61
C ALA A 191 12.18 4.10 3.14
N THR A 192 12.08 4.66 1.93
CA THR A 192 10.84 5.01 1.23
C THR A 192 10.70 4.14 -0.01
N PHE A 193 9.50 3.62 -0.27
CA PHE A 193 9.23 2.81 -1.45
C PHE A 193 8.60 3.65 -2.56
N ASN A 194 9.21 3.68 -3.75
CA ASN A 194 8.64 4.31 -4.94
C ASN A 194 7.46 3.51 -5.51
N TYR A 195 7.55 2.18 -5.51
CA TYR A 195 6.58 1.30 -6.17
C TYR A 195 5.94 0.34 -5.18
N TRP A 196 5.14 0.93 -4.27
CA TRP A 196 4.28 0.19 -3.35
C TRP A 196 2.82 0.44 -3.69
N PHE A 197 2.09 -0.62 -4.02
CA PHE A 197 0.72 -0.56 -4.53
C PHE A 197 -0.29 -1.13 -3.54
N SER A 198 -1.51 -0.60 -3.57
CA SER A 198 -2.63 -1.21 -2.85
C SER A 198 -2.95 -2.60 -3.40
N CYS A 199 -3.57 -3.42 -2.57
CA CYS A 199 -3.80 -4.82 -2.89
C CYS A 199 -4.76 -5.02 -4.07
N ILE A 200 -5.76 -4.16 -4.19
CA ILE A 200 -6.73 -4.14 -5.29
C ILE A 200 -7.02 -2.68 -5.68
N PRO A 201 -7.47 -2.42 -6.90
CA PRO A 201 -7.91 -1.08 -7.34
C PRO A 201 -9.31 -0.78 -6.78
N GLY A 202 -9.48 -0.75 -5.48
CA GLY A 202 -10.77 -0.68 -4.81
C GLY A 202 -10.68 0.02 -3.46
N PRO A 203 -11.79 0.06 -2.72
CA PRO A 203 -11.92 0.86 -1.50
C PRO A 203 -11.25 0.21 -0.27
N THR A 204 -11.35 0.92 0.85
CA THR A 204 -10.72 0.68 2.15
C THR A 204 -10.78 -0.76 2.66
N ASN A 205 -11.99 -1.28 2.95
CA ASN A 205 -12.11 -2.55 3.68
C ASN A 205 -11.57 -3.75 2.89
N PRO A 206 -11.85 -3.91 1.57
CA PRO A 206 -11.24 -4.95 0.76
C PRO A 206 -9.70 -4.87 0.72
N ASN A 207 -9.12 -3.65 0.65
CA ASN A 207 -7.68 -3.46 0.68
C ASN A 207 -7.08 -3.83 2.04
N ARG A 208 -7.70 -3.41 3.16
CA ARG A 208 -7.31 -3.78 4.51
C ARG A 208 -7.41 -5.29 4.74
N ALA A 209 -8.51 -5.92 4.31
CA ALA A 209 -8.64 -7.37 4.38
C ALA A 209 -7.55 -8.07 3.58
N CYS A 210 -7.27 -7.62 2.35
CA CYS A 210 -6.21 -8.21 1.54
C CYS A 210 -4.81 -7.98 2.15
N ALA A 211 -4.54 -6.83 2.74
CA ALA A 211 -3.29 -6.59 3.47
C ALA A 211 -3.09 -7.60 4.61
N LEU A 212 -4.16 -7.96 5.31
CA LEU A 212 -4.12 -8.80 6.51
C LEU A 212 -4.28 -10.31 6.26
N SER A 213 -4.75 -10.71 5.06
CA SER A 213 -4.98 -12.14 4.74
C SER A 213 -4.44 -12.56 3.36
N GLY A 214 -3.98 -11.61 2.54
CA GLY A 214 -3.54 -11.86 1.16
C GLY A 214 -4.67 -11.92 0.14
N THR A 215 -5.94 -11.77 0.58
CA THR A 215 -7.15 -11.72 -0.26
C THR A 215 -8.23 -10.91 0.43
N SER A 216 -9.10 -10.26 -0.34
CA SER A 216 -10.32 -9.64 0.18
C SER A 216 -11.50 -10.61 0.29
N ASP A 217 -11.26 -11.91 0.10
CA ASP A 217 -12.29 -12.97 0.10
C ASP A 217 -13.40 -12.76 -0.94
N GLY A 218 -13.09 -12.11 -2.07
CA GLY A 218 -14.02 -11.80 -3.15
C GLY A 218 -14.81 -10.50 -2.94
N HIS A 219 -14.52 -9.74 -1.89
CA HIS A 219 -15.13 -8.43 -1.65
C HIS A 219 -14.39 -7.34 -2.42
N GLY A 220 -15.14 -6.46 -3.09
CA GLY A 220 -14.62 -5.32 -3.85
C GLY A 220 -15.23 -3.98 -3.43
N SER A 221 -16.07 -3.95 -2.36
CA SER A 221 -16.65 -2.74 -1.79
C SER A 221 -16.62 -2.78 -0.26
N ASN A 222 -16.87 -1.64 0.39
CA ASN A 222 -17.04 -1.54 1.85
C ASN A 222 -18.42 -2.06 2.27
N ASP A 223 -18.67 -3.34 2.03
CA ASP A 223 -19.98 -3.97 2.32
C ASP A 223 -20.14 -4.38 3.80
N GLY A 224 -21.37 -4.74 4.18
CA GLY A 224 -21.73 -5.05 5.56
C GLY A 224 -21.05 -6.29 6.15
N ASN A 225 -20.40 -7.15 5.34
CA ASN A 225 -19.71 -8.34 5.85
C ASN A 225 -18.54 -7.99 6.77
N PHE A 226 -17.85 -6.88 6.49
CA PHE A 226 -16.77 -6.38 7.35
C PHE A 226 -17.29 -5.98 8.74
N SER A 227 -18.46 -5.34 8.81
CA SER A 227 -19.06 -4.88 10.07
C SER A 227 -19.61 -6.02 10.95
N ILE A 228 -19.92 -7.17 10.37
CA ILE A 228 -20.48 -8.33 11.10
C ILE A 228 -19.47 -9.48 11.28
N ALA A 229 -18.17 -9.21 11.06
CA ALA A 229 -17.11 -10.20 11.17
C ALA A 229 -17.34 -11.46 10.31
N ASN A 230 -17.67 -11.27 9.03
CA ASN A 230 -18.04 -12.37 8.14
C ASN A 230 -16.96 -12.74 7.10
N ILE A 231 -15.73 -12.26 7.27
CA ILE A 231 -14.60 -12.67 6.43
C ILE A 231 -14.02 -13.96 7.00
N SER A 232 -14.08 -15.05 6.22
CA SER A 232 -13.80 -16.41 6.73
C SER A 232 -12.43 -16.95 6.36
N VAL A 233 -11.62 -16.20 5.61
CA VAL A 233 -10.25 -16.58 5.24
C VAL A 233 -9.28 -16.44 6.41
N ASN A 234 -8.18 -17.19 6.37
CA ASN A 234 -7.12 -17.10 7.37
C ASN A 234 -6.43 -15.75 7.32
N SER A 235 -6.32 -15.07 8.45
CA SER A 235 -5.65 -13.77 8.59
C SER A 235 -4.30 -13.90 9.27
N ILE A 236 -3.52 -12.82 9.24
CA ILE A 236 -2.27 -12.71 10.01
C ILE A 236 -2.52 -12.92 11.53
N PHE A 237 -3.68 -12.51 12.04
CA PHE A 237 -4.04 -12.63 13.46
C PHE A 237 -4.25 -14.09 13.88
N GLU A 238 -4.99 -14.87 13.07
CA GLU A 238 -5.13 -16.29 13.26
C GLU A 238 -3.79 -17.02 13.09
N THR A 239 -3.04 -16.68 12.05
CA THR A 239 -1.71 -17.23 11.77
C THR A 239 -0.74 -16.96 12.92
N ALA A 240 -0.67 -15.72 13.42
CA ALA A 240 0.16 -15.36 14.56
C ALA A 240 -0.22 -16.16 15.80
N SER A 241 -1.51 -16.26 16.11
CA SER A 241 -2.00 -17.05 17.25
C SER A 241 -1.62 -18.53 17.13
N SER A 242 -1.74 -19.12 15.94
CA SER A 242 -1.37 -20.53 15.68
C SER A 242 0.12 -20.81 15.86
N LYS A 243 0.96 -19.77 15.71
CA LYS A 243 2.42 -19.80 15.86
C LYS A 243 2.91 -19.32 17.23
N ASN A 244 2.00 -19.03 18.17
CA ASN A 244 2.30 -18.41 19.46
C ASN A 244 3.04 -17.07 19.34
N ILE A 245 2.79 -16.32 18.28
CA ILE A 245 3.23 -14.94 18.11
C ILE A 245 2.23 -14.04 18.83
N SER A 246 2.72 -13.27 19.81
CA SER A 246 1.87 -12.31 20.51
C SER A 246 1.48 -11.16 19.60
N TRP A 247 0.20 -10.76 19.63
CA TRP A 247 -0.29 -9.64 18.84
C TRP A 247 -1.40 -8.87 19.53
N LEU A 248 -1.50 -7.60 19.22
CA LEU A 248 -2.60 -6.71 19.57
C LEU A 248 -3.01 -5.87 18.36
N ASN A 249 -4.31 -5.63 18.24
CA ASN A 249 -4.85 -4.58 17.40
C ASN A 249 -5.20 -3.39 18.30
N TYR A 250 -4.45 -2.32 18.16
CA TYR A 250 -4.67 -1.07 18.86
C TYR A 250 -5.69 -0.23 18.07
N ASP A 251 -6.87 -0.09 18.66
CA ASP A 251 -8.04 0.51 18.02
C ASP A 251 -8.18 1.99 18.32
N GLY A 252 -8.02 2.82 17.28
CA GLY A 252 -8.30 4.26 17.31
C GLY A 252 -9.63 4.66 16.68
N THR A 253 -10.46 3.69 16.23
CA THR A 253 -11.72 3.98 15.55
C THR A 253 -12.79 4.58 16.45
N ASN A 254 -12.63 4.44 17.77
CA ASN A 254 -13.58 4.91 18.78
C ASN A 254 -15.02 4.37 18.57
N GLY A 255 -15.14 3.19 17.97
CA GLY A 255 -16.41 2.55 17.67
C GLY A 255 -17.17 3.11 16.46
N ALA A 256 -16.57 4.03 15.70
CA ALA A 256 -17.16 4.52 14.45
C ALA A 256 -17.17 3.43 13.37
N PHE A 257 -16.13 2.61 13.35
CA PHE A 257 -15.96 1.46 12.45
C PHE A 257 -15.43 0.27 13.23
N PRO A 258 -15.63 -0.97 12.75
CA PRO A 258 -15.00 -2.12 13.38
C PRO A 258 -13.49 -2.06 13.18
N PRO A 259 -12.67 -2.37 14.22
CA PRO A 259 -11.24 -2.57 14.03
C PRO A 259 -10.97 -3.68 13.00
N ASP A 260 -9.94 -3.53 12.20
CA ASP A 260 -9.68 -4.43 11.04
C ASP A 260 -9.53 -5.90 11.46
N ALA A 261 -9.02 -6.18 12.65
CA ALA A 261 -8.96 -7.55 13.15
C ALA A 261 -10.37 -8.18 13.34
N LEU A 262 -11.41 -7.37 13.57
CA LEU A 262 -12.79 -7.85 13.68
C LEU A 262 -13.49 -8.10 12.33
N PHE A 263 -12.85 -7.85 11.22
CA PHE A 263 -13.37 -8.28 9.92
C PHE A 263 -13.52 -9.82 9.85
N TYR A 264 -12.66 -10.53 10.59
CA TYR A 264 -12.50 -11.98 10.50
C TYR A 264 -13.33 -12.74 11.53
N THR A 265 -14.08 -13.74 11.05
CA THR A 265 -14.87 -14.65 11.85
C THR A 265 -14.06 -15.29 12.97
N TRP A 266 -12.81 -15.69 12.66
CA TRP A 266 -11.94 -16.33 13.63
C TRP A 266 -11.61 -15.40 14.80
N THR A 267 -11.22 -14.16 14.52
CA THR A 267 -10.88 -13.16 15.55
C THR A 267 -12.09 -12.85 16.44
N ALA A 268 -13.25 -12.66 15.83
CA ALA A 268 -14.49 -12.39 16.55
C ALA A 268 -14.88 -13.53 17.50
N ALA A 269 -14.56 -14.78 17.12
CA ALA A 269 -14.85 -15.96 17.96
C ALA A 269 -13.79 -16.22 19.03
N ASN A 270 -12.51 -15.95 18.76
CA ASN A 270 -11.41 -16.50 19.56
C ASN A 270 -10.49 -15.44 20.21
N ALA A 271 -10.45 -14.20 19.71
CA ALA A 271 -9.38 -13.25 20.05
C ALA A 271 -9.86 -11.79 20.25
N LYS A 272 -11.11 -11.58 20.65
CA LYS A 272 -11.62 -10.20 20.91
C LYS A 272 -10.81 -9.43 21.97
N ASN A 273 -10.21 -10.11 22.91
CA ASN A 273 -9.40 -9.49 23.97
C ASN A 273 -8.05 -8.96 23.43
N ASN A 274 -7.67 -9.30 22.20
CA ASN A 274 -6.48 -8.76 21.57
C ASN A 274 -6.76 -7.39 20.88
N ILE A 275 -7.97 -6.88 21.00
CA ILE A 275 -8.34 -5.55 20.51
C ILE A 275 -8.43 -4.64 21.71
N VAL A 276 -7.59 -3.61 21.73
CA VAL A 276 -7.42 -2.70 22.86
C VAL A 276 -7.41 -1.25 22.36
N PRO A 277 -7.77 -0.27 23.21
CA PRO A 277 -7.72 1.15 22.83
C PRO A 277 -6.32 1.57 22.36
N ILE A 278 -6.27 2.50 21.41
CA ILE A 278 -5.01 2.99 20.81
C ILE A 278 -4.08 3.64 21.86
N GLU A 279 -4.61 4.18 22.93
CA GLU A 279 -3.83 4.79 24.02
C GLU A 279 -2.90 3.77 24.70
N ASN A 280 -3.28 2.49 24.71
CA ASN A 280 -2.45 1.43 25.28
C ASN A 280 -1.16 1.26 24.49
N PHE A 281 -1.17 1.49 23.15
CA PHE A 281 0.04 1.42 22.33
C PHE A 281 1.14 2.35 22.85
N PHE A 282 0.80 3.59 23.15
CA PHE A 282 1.78 4.56 23.62
C PHE A 282 2.38 4.17 24.97
N GLN A 283 1.57 3.59 25.86
CA GLN A 283 2.03 3.05 27.14
C GLN A 283 2.93 1.83 26.93
N ASP A 284 2.49 0.87 26.12
CA ASP A 284 3.23 -0.36 25.85
C ASP A 284 4.58 -0.07 25.19
N ALA A 285 4.64 0.88 24.24
CA ALA A 285 5.87 1.30 23.60
C ALA A 285 6.88 1.87 24.59
N LEU A 286 6.42 2.77 25.49
CA LEU A 286 7.28 3.42 26.48
C LEU A 286 7.71 2.46 27.60
N LEU A 287 6.85 1.54 28.01
CA LEU A 287 7.13 0.57 29.09
C LEU A 287 7.88 -0.68 28.60
N GLY A 288 7.98 -0.90 27.29
CA GLY A 288 8.61 -2.09 26.72
C GLY A 288 7.73 -3.35 26.84
N THR A 289 6.43 -3.20 26.71
CA THR A 289 5.44 -4.29 26.76
C THR A 289 4.77 -4.54 25.42
N LEU A 290 5.30 -3.97 24.31
CA LEU A 290 4.78 -4.22 22.96
C LEU A 290 4.76 -5.73 22.64
N PRO A 291 3.68 -6.25 22.03
CA PRO A 291 3.67 -7.60 21.50
C PRO A 291 4.62 -7.73 20.29
N GLN A 292 4.79 -8.96 19.80
CA GLN A 292 5.59 -9.19 18.59
C GLN A 292 4.96 -8.54 17.36
N LEU A 293 3.62 -8.49 17.26
CA LEU A 293 2.89 -7.75 16.22
C LEU A 293 1.94 -6.74 16.87
N SER A 294 2.19 -5.46 16.64
CA SER A 294 1.32 -4.35 16.98
C SER A 294 0.67 -3.82 15.70
N TYR A 295 -0.61 -4.02 15.52
CA TYR A 295 -1.37 -3.48 14.39
C TYR A 295 -2.19 -2.28 14.86
N LEU A 296 -2.09 -1.15 14.17
CA LEU A 296 -2.70 0.11 14.61
C LEU A 296 -3.76 0.58 13.62
N ASN A 297 -5.00 0.72 14.10
CA ASN A 297 -6.07 1.43 13.40
C ASN A 297 -6.09 2.89 13.83
N PRO A 298 -5.93 3.85 12.90
CA PRO A 298 -6.19 5.27 13.18
C PRO A 298 -7.69 5.55 13.38
N SER A 299 -8.01 6.72 13.89
CA SER A 299 -9.39 7.23 13.85
C SER A 299 -9.74 7.67 12.43
N CYS A 300 -10.96 7.36 11.97
CA CYS A 300 -11.55 7.75 10.69
C CYS A 300 -13.06 8.01 10.92
N CYS A 301 -13.77 8.66 10.13
CA CYS A 301 -13.55 9.55 9.02
C CYS A 301 -14.19 10.87 9.45
N GLY A 302 -13.77 11.98 8.90
CA GLY A 302 -14.25 13.31 9.30
C GLY A 302 -13.15 14.19 9.87
N LEU A 303 -13.50 15.46 10.11
CA LEU A 303 -12.59 16.44 10.68
C LEU A 303 -12.03 15.97 12.03
N ASN A 304 -10.78 16.30 12.29
CA ASN A 304 -10.03 15.94 13.50
C ASN A 304 -9.75 14.43 13.69
N THR A 305 -9.89 13.63 12.64
CA THR A 305 -9.42 12.25 12.61
C THR A 305 -7.98 12.17 12.09
N ASN A 306 -7.28 11.07 12.38
CA ASN A 306 -5.85 10.95 12.15
C ASN A 306 -5.45 9.88 11.12
N SER A 307 -6.43 9.37 10.36
CA SER A 307 -6.18 8.39 9.28
C SER A 307 -5.64 9.01 7.99
N MET A 308 -5.78 10.32 7.80
CA MET A 308 -5.58 11.07 6.55
C MET A 308 -6.67 10.83 5.49
N HIS A 309 -7.78 10.14 5.79
CA HIS A 309 -8.93 10.07 4.89
C HIS A 309 -9.31 11.48 4.40
N PRO A 310 -9.75 11.68 3.13
CA PRO A 310 -9.88 12.99 2.50
C PRO A 310 -10.65 14.06 3.26
N ASP A 311 -11.70 13.70 3.98
CA ASP A 311 -12.49 14.60 4.82
C ASP A 311 -11.85 14.84 6.22
N GLY A 312 -10.78 14.10 6.55
CA GLY A 312 -9.90 14.35 7.68
C GLY A 312 -8.64 15.13 7.29
N ASN A 313 -7.91 15.55 8.30
CA ASN A 313 -6.75 16.42 8.15
C ASN A 313 -5.45 15.63 7.95
N VAL A 314 -4.66 15.95 6.93
CA VAL A 314 -3.31 15.37 6.73
C VAL A 314 -2.39 15.75 7.90
N SER A 315 -2.53 16.97 8.43
CA SER A 315 -1.78 17.42 9.60
C SER A 315 -2.02 16.55 10.84
N PHE A 316 -3.27 16.11 11.11
CA PHE A 316 -3.57 15.20 12.21
C PHE A 316 -2.94 13.81 12.01
N GLY A 317 -2.94 13.31 10.78
CA GLY A 317 -2.24 12.06 10.47
C GLY A 317 -0.73 12.18 10.65
N GLN A 318 -0.12 13.32 10.30
CA GLN A 318 1.28 13.58 10.60
C GLN A 318 1.56 13.61 12.12
N VAL A 319 0.68 14.24 12.92
CA VAL A 319 0.76 14.18 14.40
C VAL A 319 0.74 12.74 14.88
N PHE A 320 -0.14 11.91 14.32
CA PHE A 320 -0.26 10.51 14.69
C PHE A 320 1.00 9.70 14.36
N VAL A 321 1.53 9.83 13.12
CA VAL A 321 2.79 9.19 12.72
C VAL A 321 3.93 9.61 13.62
N LYS A 322 4.03 10.92 13.93
CA LYS A 322 5.03 11.45 14.86
C LYS A 322 4.91 10.83 16.25
N GLN A 323 3.71 10.79 16.82
CA GLN A 323 3.48 10.23 18.16
C GLN A 323 3.87 8.74 18.22
N ILE A 324 3.54 7.97 17.19
CA ILE A 324 3.92 6.55 17.09
C ILE A 324 5.44 6.41 17.02
N TYR A 325 6.09 7.15 16.11
CA TYR A 325 7.54 7.13 15.97
C TYR A 325 8.21 7.51 17.29
N ASP A 326 7.83 8.63 17.88
CA ASP A 326 8.44 9.16 19.10
C ASP A 326 8.31 8.17 20.27
N ALA A 327 7.15 7.50 20.41
CA ALA A 327 6.93 6.50 21.45
C ALA A 327 7.80 5.26 21.25
N VAL A 328 7.86 4.73 20.02
CA VAL A 328 8.72 3.59 19.69
C VAL A 328 10.20 3.96 19.83
N ARG A 329 10.58 5.14 19.33
CA ARG A 329 11.99 5.61 19.34
C ARG A 329 12.54 5.83 20.74
N GLN A 330 11.70 6.31 21.66
CA GLN A 330 12.08 6.56 23.05
C GLN A 330 11.87 5.33 23.94
N GLY A 331 11.15 4.33 23.46
CA GLY A 331 10.93 3.08 24.18
C GLY A 331 12.13 2.13 24.16
N PRO A 332 12.19 1.16 25.08
CA PRO A 332 13.31 0.24 25.21
C PRO A 332 13.45 -0.74 24.04
N HIS A 333 12.37 -0.92 23.24
CA HIS A 333 12.32 -1.80 22.08
C HIS A 333 12.69 -1.13 20.75
N TRP A 334 13.14 0.14 20.73
CA TRP A 334 13.64 0.76 19.49
C TRP A 334 14.69 -0.08 18.80
N LYS A 335 15.59 -0.68 19.58
CA LYS A 335 16.72 -1.48 19.08
C LYS A 335 16.32 -2.78 18.36
N ASP A 336 15.09 -3.21 18.49
CA ASP A 336 14.59 -4.48 17.92
C ASP A 336 13.17 -4.36 17.33
N THR A 337 12.73 -3.14 17.06
CA THR A 337 11.44 -2.84 16.41
C THR A 337 11.61 -2.45 14.95
N LEU A 338 10.70 -2.98 14.12
CA LEU A 338 10.42 -2.57 12.76
C LEU A 338 9.07 -1.86 12.75
N LEU A 339 9.07 -0.57 12.42
CA LEU A 339 7.86 0.22 12.21
C LEU A 339 7.61 0.35 10.70
N LEU A 340 6.46 -0.11 10.25
CA LEU A 340 5.95 0.05 8.88
C LEU A 340 4.79 1.03 8.92
N VAL A 341 4.90 2.13 8.17
CA VAL A 341 3.83 3.09 7.95
C VAL A 341 3.45 3.03 6.47
N THR A 342 2.22 2.70 6.18
CA THR A 342 1.67 2.60 4.83
C THR A 342 0.21 3.06 4.82
N TYR A 343 -0.40 3.08 3.64
CA TYR A 343 -1.82 3.37 3.45
C TYR A 343 -2.54 2.11 2.95
N ASP A 344 -3.84 2.10 3.04
CA ASP A 344 -4.67 0.99 2.56
C ASP A 344 -4.87 1.03 1.04
N GLU A 345 -5.10 2.24 0.47
CA GLU A 345 -5.27 2.44 -0.95
C GLU A 345 -5.01 3.91 -1.36
N SER A 346 -5.11 4.24 -2.65
CA SER A 346 -4.73 5.53 -3.23
C SER A 346 -5.79 6.64 -3.13
N GLY A 347 -7.01 6.33 -2.69
CA GLY A 347 -8.07 7.28 -2.42
C GLY A 347 -8.66 7.99 -3.64
N GLY A 348 -8.50 7.48 -4.85
CA GLY A 348 -8.91 8.18 -6.08
C GLY A 348 -8.10 9.47 -6.35
N PHE A 349 -6.98 9.66 -5.65
CA PHE A 349 -6.02 10.73 -5.95
C PHE A 349 -5.12 10.34 -7.11
N HIS A 350 -4.77 11.33 -7.92
CA HIS A 350 -3.90 11.15 -9.06
C HIS A 350 -2.57 10.51 -8.65
N ASP A 351 -2.14 9.56 -9.48
CA ASP A 351 -0.78 9.03 -9.50
C ASP A 351 -0.35 8.87 -10.95
N HIS A 352 0.90 9.28 -11.26
CA HIS A 352 1.41 9.20 -12.62
C HIS A 352 1.86 7.78 -13.02
N VAL A 353 1.96 6.86 -12.05
CA VAL A 353 2.32 5.46 -12.30
C VAL A 353 1.07 4.58 -12.28
N PRO A 354 0.81 3.84 -13.36
CA PRO A 354 -0.38 2.99 -13.44
C PRO A 354 -0.27 1.74 -12.55
N SER A 355 -1.43 1.21 -12.19
CA SER A 355 -1.56 -0.05 -11.44
C SER A 355 -1.01 -1.24 -12.24
N PRO A 356 -0.10 -2.06 -11.68
CA PRO A 356 0.44 -3.24 -12.36
C PRO A 356 -0.54 -4.42 -12.30
N LEU A 357 -0.41 -5.34 -13.26
CA LEU A 357 -1.07 -6.64 -13.20
C LEU A 357 -0.50 -7.47 -12.05
N ALA A 358 -1.31 -8.38 -11.50
CA ALA A 358 -0.93 -9.23 -10.38
C ALA A 358 -1.56 -10.61 -10.46
N VAL A 359 -0.97 -11.57 -9.79
CA VAL A 359 -1.55 -12.92 -9.66
C VAL A 359 -2.83 -12.83 -8.80
N PRO A 360 -3.98 -13.37 -9.25
CA PRO A 360 -5.16 -13.46 -8.42
C PRO A 360 -4.89 -14.18 -7.09
N PRO A 361 -5.41 -13.70 -5.96
CA PRO A 361 -5.18 -14.34 -4.66
C PRO A 361 -5.94 -15.67 -4.52
N ASP A 362 -7.04 -15.81 -5.23
CA ASP A 362 -7.94 -16.95 -5.24
C ASP A 362 -8.76 -16.97 -6.55
N SER A 363 -9.79 -17.81 -6.62
CA SER A 363 -10.67 -17.93 -7.81
C SER A 363 -11.94 -17.07 -7.73
N LYS A 364 -12.05 -16.20 -6.73
CA LYS A 364 -13.26 -15.39 -6.55
C LYS A 364 -13.26 -14.20 -7.51
N THR A 365 -14.45 -13.68 -7.74
CA THR A 365 -14.68 -12.50 -8.57
C THR A 365 -15.63 -11.54 -7.86
N TYR A 366 -15.59 -10.29 -8.25
CA TYR A 366 -16.51 -9.26 -7.77
C TYR A 366 -17.16 -8.55 -8.95
N THR A 367 -18.45 -8.28 -8.88
CA THR A 367 -19.18 -7.54 -9.92
C THR A 367 -19.67 -6.22 -9.36
N GLU A 368 -19.31 -5.13 -10.02
CA GLU A 368 -19.69 -3.77 -9.65
C GLU A 368 -20.47 -3.10 -10.76
N ARG A 369 -21.43 -2.25 -10.37
CA ARG A 369 -22.15 -1.39 -11.30
C ARG A 369 -21.42 -0.06 -11.42
N ALA A 370 -20.97 0.26 -12.63
CA ALA A 370 -20.26 1.50 -12.92
C ALA A 370 -21.19 2.70 -13.15
N HIS A 371 -20.61 3.89 -13.28
CA HIS A 371 -21.34 5.14 -13.52
C HIS A 371 -22.05 5.20 -14.88
N ASP A 372 -21.63 4.42 -15.87
CA ASP A 372 -22.33 4.27 -17.16
C ASP A 372 -23.61 3.42 -17.07
N GLY A 373 -23.85 2.82 -15.91
CA GLY A 373 -25.00 1.97 -15.62
C GLY A 373 -24.81 0.50 -15.95
N GLU A 374 -23.69 0.12 -16.53
CA GLU A 374 -23.33 -1.27 -16.83
C GLU A 374 -22.67 -1.94 -15.62
N SER A 375 -22.65 -3.26 -15.62
CA SER A 375 -22.01 -4.07 -14.57
C SER A 375 -20.79 -4.77 -15.11
N TYR A 376 -19.68 -4.66 -14.39
CA TYR A 376 -18.39 -5.20 -14.77
C TYR A 376 -17.84 -6.15 -13.70
N THR A 377 -17.25 -7.26 -14.15
CA THR A 377 -16.67 -8.26 -13.27
C THR A 377 -15.15 -8.09 -13.18
N PHE A 378 -14.64 -7.99 -11.96
CA PHE A 378 -13.24 -7.94 -11.63
C PHE A 378 -12.72 -9.30 -11.13
N HIS A 379 -11.56 -9.73 -11.60
CA HIS A 379 -10.98 -11.05 -11.34
C HIS A 379 -9.81 -11.00 -10.34
N PHE A 380 -9.62 -9.88 -9.66
CA PHE A 380 -8.51 -9.66 -8.71
C PHE A 380 -7.13 -9.90 -9.32
N ASP A 381 -6.94 -9.62 -10.60
CA ASP A 381 -5.73 -9.85 -11.40
C ASP A 381 -4.93 -8.56 -11.67
N ARG A 382 -5.18 -7.50 -10.88
CA ARG A 382 -4.46 -6.23 -10.89
C ARG A 382 -4.39 -5.66 -9.48
N LEU A 383 -3.27 -4.95 -9.18
CA LEU A 383 -3.13 -4.12 -7.97
C LEU A 383 -3.89 -2.80 -8.14
N GLY A 384 -4.02 -2.03 -7.07
CA GLY A 384 -4.54 -0.66 -7.13
C GLY A 384 -3.46 0.38 -7.36
N GLY A 385 -3.72 1.65 -7.03
CA GLY A 385 -2.78 2.75 -7.17
C GLY A 385 -1.61 2.67 -6.18
N ARG A 386 -0.56 3.45 -6.44
CA ARG A 386 0.57 3.56 -5.51
C ARG A 386 0.16 4.27 -4.23
N MET A 387 0.79 3.86 -3.14
CA MET A 387 0.62 4.43 -1.80
C MET A 387 1.97 4.81 -1.20
N PRO A 388 2.06 5.90 -0.43
CA PRO A 388 3.27 6.18 0.34
C PRO A 388 3.54 5.05 1.33
N THR A 389 4.77 4.59 1.40
CA THR A 389 5.17 3.53 2.35
C THR A 389 6.59 3.75 2.83
N TRP A 390 6.76 3.60 4.14
CA TRP A 390 8.05 3.79 4.80
C TRP A 390 8.38 2.62 5.73
N LEU A 391 9.63 2.19 5.67
CA LEU A 391 10.19 1.18 6.55
C LEU A 391 11.16 1.85 7.52
N ILE A 392 10.84 1.82 8.80
CA ILE A 392 11.48 2.59 9.86
C ILE A 392 12.05 1.65 10.91
N SER A 393 13.35 1.71 11.13
CA SER A 393 14.04 0.92 12.17
C SER A 393 15.43 1.51 12.44
N ALA A 394 16.01 1.14 13.56
CA ALA A 394 17.42 1.39 13.80
C ALA A 394 18.36 0.70 12.79
N TYR A 395 17.86 -0.21 11.97
CA TYR A 395 18.61 -0.99 10.99
C TYR A 395 18.30 -0.65 9.54
N THR A 396 17.32 0.20 9.25
CA THR A 396 17.04 0.62 7.87
C THR A 396 18.06 1.65 7.37
N PRO A 397 18.36 1.68 6.06
CA PRO A 397 19.32 2.63 5.50
C PRO A 397 18.74 4.05 5.55
N LYS A 398 19.61 5.03 5.76
CA LYS A 398 19.24 6.45 5.79
C LYS A 398 18.92 6.96 4.38
N GLY A 399 17.76 7.61 4.23
CA GLY A 399 17.35 8.28 3.00
C GLY A 399 17.33 7.36 1.77
N HIS A 400 17.08 6.08 1.98
CA HIS A 400 17.06 5.09 0.90
C HIS A 400 15.74 5.12 0.15
N ILE A 401 15.81 5.15 -1.17
CA ILE A 401 14.66 5.01 -2.05
C ILE A 401 14.68 3.60 -2.64
N GLU A 402 13.66 2.84 -2.34
CA GLU A 402 13.47 1.47 -2.83
C GLU A 402 12.48 1.46 -3.99
N ASP A 403 12.89 0.95 -5.14
CA ASP A 403 12.04 0.88 -6.33
C ASP A 403 11.28 -0.45 -6.42
N MET A 404 11.86 -1.44 -7.09
CA MET A 404 11.28 -2.75 -7.28
C MET A 404 11.94 -3.79 -6.38
N GLY A 405 11.14 -4.72 -5.90
CA GLY A 405 11.62 -5.80 -5.08
C GLY A 405 11.93 -7.07 -5.86
N THR A 406 12.45 -8.05 -5.15
CA THR A 406 12.68 -9.40 -5.69
C THR A 406 11.84 -10.42 -4.93
N ASN A 407 11.11 -11.25 -5.65
CA ASN A 407 10.42 -12.39 -5.07
C ASN A 407 11.45 -13.40 -4.53
N PRO A 408 11.41 -13.74 -3.23
CA PRO A 408 12.39 -14.65 -2.62
C PRO A 408 12.45 -16.05 -3.23
N ALA A 409 11.31 -16.55 -3.70
CA ALA A 409 11.19 -17.92 -4.20
C ALA A 409 11.61 -18.05 -5.67
N THR A 410 11.24 -17.07 -6.51
CA THR A 410 11.44 -17.13 -7.98
C THR A 410 12.62 -16.29 -8.44
N GLY A 411 12.98 -15.25 -7.70
CA GLY A 411 13.94 -14.24 -8.12
C GLY A 411 13.37 -13.25 -9.15
N ALA A 412 12.07 -13.29 -9.42
CA ALA A 412 11.41 -12.33 -10.29
C ALA A 412 11.41 -10.92 -9.66
N VAL A 413 11.55 -9.92 -10.52
CA VAL A 413 11.43 -8.51 -10.13
C VAL A 413 9.94 -8.14 -10.13
N GLU A 414 9.46 -7.68 -8.99
CA GLU A 414 8.05 -7.41 -8.75
C GLU A 414 7.88 -6.07 -8.03
N ALA A 415 6.73 -5.43 -8.25
CA ALA A 415 6.32 -4.27 -7.46
C ALA A 415 5.96 -4.70 -6.03
N TYR A 416 6.28 -3.85 -5.07
CA TYR A 416 5.80 -4.05 -3.70
C TYR A 416 4.30 -3.80 -3.61
N SER A 417 3.66 -4.47 -2.66
CA SER A 417 2.26 -4.25 -2.35
C SER A 417 1.98 -4.58 -0.88
N ALA A 418 0.76 -4.34 -0.43
CA ALA A 418 0.35 -4.70 0.92
C ALA A 418 0.65 -6.17 1.27
N THR A 419 0.62 -7.10 0.29
CA THR A 419 0.95 -8.52 0.50
C THR A 419 2.45 -8.79 0.70
N SER A 420 3.33 -7.84 0.38
CA SER A 420 4.77 -7.91 0.69
C SER A 420 5.03 -7.91 2.21
N VAL A 421 4.11 -7.35 2.99
CA VAL A 421 4.17 -7.42 4.46
C VAL A 421 4.02 -8.86 4.91
N LEU A 422 2.96 -9.54 4.47
CA LEU A 422 2.71 -10.96 4.82
C LEU A 422 3.86 -11.85 4.37
N LYS A 423 4.44 -11.59 3.18
CA LYS A 423 5.62 -12.31 2.68
C LYS A 423 6.81 -12.15 3.63
N THR A 424 7.10 -10.94 4.06
CA THR A 424 8.23 -10.66 4.96
C THR A 424 7.98 -11.20 6.37
N LEU A 425 6.76 -11.08 6.89
CA LEU A 425 6.38 -11.67 8.18
C LEU A 425 6.45 -13.21 8.15
N GLY A 426 6.12 -13.83 7.00
CA GLY A 426 6.31 -15.27 6.79
C GLY A 426 7.77 -15.69 6.93
N LEU A 427 8.72 -14.90 6.41
CA LEU A 427 10.14 -15.12 6.59
C LEU A 427 10.60 -14.88 8.03
N LEU A 428 10.03 -13.87 8.70
CA LEU A 428 10.37 -13.54 10.09
C LEU A 428 9.92 -14.63 11.07
N TRP A 429 8.69 -15.13 10.92
CA TRP A 429 8.03 -16.00 11.89
C TRP A 429 7.76 -17.44 11.40
N ASP A 430 8.34 -17.84 10.28
CA ASP A 430 8.27 -19.21 9.75
C ASP A 430 6.83 -19.71 9.51
N PHE A 431 6.00 -18.90 8.86
CA PHE A 431 4.71 -19.37 8.36
C PHE A 431 4.65 -19.37 6.83
N ALA A 432 3.81 -20.24 6.28
CA ALA A 432 3.63 -20.38 4.84
C ALA A 432 2.88 -19.18 4.25
N ASP A 433 3.10 -18.90 2.98
CA ASP A 433 2.36 -17.88 2.23
C ASP A 433 0.85 -18.18 2.29
N LEU A 434 0.05 -17.18 2.65
CA LEU A 434 -1.38 -17.34 2.88
C LEU A 434 -2.16 -17.53 1.57
N THR A 435 -1.69 -16.95 0.48
CA THR A 435 -2.35 -16.98 -0.84
C THR A 435 -1.33 -17.03 -1.97
N PRO A 436 -1.75 -17.40 -3.21
CA PRO A 436 -0.91 -17.28 -4.39
C PRO A 436 -0.34 -15.86 -4.61
N ARG A 437 -1.09 -14.80 -4.27
CA ARG A 437 -0.61 -13.43 -4.37
C ARG A 437 0.55 -13.17 -3.39
N VAL A 438 0.44 -13.61 -2.15
CA VAL A 438 1.54 -13.53 -1.17
C VAL A 438 2.76 -14.29 -1.67
N SER A 439 2.57 -15.48 -2.26
CA SER A 439 3.67 -16.27 -2.81
C SER A 439 4.43 -15.54 -3.94
N ASN A 440 3.73 -14.70 -4.70
CA ASN A 440 4.31 -13.93 -5.79
C ASN A 440 4.80 -12.54 -5.38
N SER A 441 4.68 -12.16 -4.10
CA SER A 441 5.11 -10.85 -3.62
C SER A 441 6.62 -10.81 -3.34
N PRO A 442 7.29 -9.66 -3.57
CA PRO A 442 8.63 -9.43 -3.06
C PRO A 442 8.62 -9.29 -1.54
N SER A 443 9.78 -9.53 -0.91
CA SER A 443 10.01 -9.26 0.50
C SER A 443 11.00 -8.11 0.68
N PHE A 444 10.97 -7.45 1.83
CA PHE A 444 11.86 -6.32 2.14
C PHE A 444 12.86 -6.61 3.29
N ASP A 445 13.10 -7.88 3.60
CA ASP A 445 14.06 -8.33 4.61
C ASP A 445 15.50 -7.86 4.35
N HIS A 446 15.87 -7.69 3.10
CA HIS A 446 17.18 -7.22 2.63
C HIS A 446 17.47 -5.74 2.95
N LEU A 447 16.44 -4.97 3.36
CA LEU A 447 16.57 -3.58 3.82
C LEU A 447 16.92 -3.47 5.31
N ILE A 448 17.02 -4.60 6.03
CA ILE A 448 17.48 -4.62 7.42
C ILE A 448 18.98 -4.84 7.45
N GLY A 449 19.71 -3.82 7.88
CA GLY A 449 21.17 -3.84 7.98
C GLY A 449 21.71 -4.68 9.14
N PRO A 450 23.00 -5.04 9.09
CA PRO A 450 23.62 -5.84 10.14
C PRO A 450 23.95 -5.03 11.40
N GLN A 451 24.02 -3.70 11.30
CA GLN A 451 24.44 -2.82 12.39
C GLN A 451 23.41 -1.76 12.71
N MET A 452 23.21 -1.53 13.99
CA MET A 452 22.30 -0.50 14.49
C MET A 452 22.86 0.90 14.23
N ARG A 453 22.07 1.75 13.60
CA ARG A 453 22.36 3.18 13.41
C ARG A 453 22.27 3.93 14.73
N GLN A 454 23.16 4.91 14.90
CA GLN A 454 23.23 5.77 16.09
C GLN A 454 22.74 7.21 15.80
N ASP A 455 22.46 7.50 14.52
CA ASP A 455 22.13 8.85 14.01
C ASP A 455 20.63 9.04 13.76
N THR A 456 19.77 8.07 14.13
CA THR A 456 18.31 8.19 13.97
C THR A 456 17.75 9.30 14.88
N PRO A 457 16.86 10.19 14.38
CA PRO A 457 16.33 11.29 15.16
C PRO A 457 15.59 10.80 16.42
N LEU A 458 15.69 11.56 17.52
CA LEU A 458 14.98 11.22 18.76
C LEU A 458 13.48 11.52 18.67
N VAL A 459 13.13 12.51 17.87
CA VAL A 459 11.76 12.96 17.61
C VAL A 459 11.68 13.43 16.16
N LEU A 460 10.50 13.29 15.54
CA LEU A 460 10.24 13.87 14.22
C LEU A 460 9.80 15.33 14.34
N THR A 461 9.99 16.10 13.28
CA THR A 461 9.46 17.46 13.16
C THR A 461 7.93 17.45 13.24
N PRO A 462 7.31 18.31 14.04
CA PRO A 462 5.85 18.40 14.09
C PRO A 462 5.32 19.00 12.77
N PRO A 463 4.06 18.68 12.39
CA PRO A 463 3.43 19.30 11.23
C PRO A 463 3.34 20.82 11.39
N SER A 464 3.42 21.52 10.27
CA SER A 464 3.14 22.96 10.21
C SER A 464 1.64 23.21 9.98
N PRO A 465 1.08 24.34 10.45
CA PRO A 465 -0.27 24.72 10.06
C PRO A 465 -0.36 24.92 8.53
N PHE A 466 -1.46 24.49 7.94
CA PHE A 466 -1.72 24.73 6.53
C PHE A 466 -2.13 26.18 6.31
N PRO A 467 -1.72 26.84 5.20
CA PRO A 467 -1.94 28.26 4.98
C PRO A 467 -3.41 28.71 4.97
N ASN A 468 -4.32 27.80 4.62
CA ASN A 468 -5.76 28.09 4.46
C ASN A 468 -6.64 27.57 5.61
N ASP A 469 -6.03 27.10 6.70
CA ASP A 469 -6.76 26.61 7.89
C ASP A 469 -7.02 27.70 8.95
N THR A 470 -6.85 28.99 8.60
CA THR A 470 -7.06 30.14 9.52
C THR A 470 -8.33 30.91 9.23
#